data_8d50df8bf2f00ba26283f5c4306a0681
#
_entry.id   8d50df8bf2f00ba26283f5c4306a0681
#
_cell.length_a   1.000
_cell.length_b   1.000
_cell.length_c   1.000
_cell.angle_alpha   90.00
_cell.angle_beta   90.00
_cell.angle_gamma   90.00
#
_symmetry.space_group_name_H-M   'P 1'
#
loop_
_entity.id
_entity.type
_entity.pdbx_description
1 polymer ?
#
loop_
_entity_poly.entity_id
_entity_poly.type
_entity_poly.pdbx_seq_one_letter_code
_entity_poly.pdbx_strand_id
1 'polypeptide(L)'
;MADFDITKFTDKPCSVTFDATLLGGTDGPVKIQREDKTVEVTCNQAQGNTLAEKIVEITVTVTAKFKEISTALGLLLGTAKTITGAEIGTDVMAAENRKSLVLSEIGGTNVHTFTGMVLKKPFEYEIDGTAEHGIELTFVGRLNNQSAAGDVLYALTSTAG
;
A
#
# COMPACT_ATOMS: atom_id res chain seq x y z
N MET A 1 -19.20 4.60 29.97
CA MET A 1 -19.08 4.72 28.51
C MET A 1 -17.79 5.47 28.23
N ALA A 2 -16.90 4.89 27.42
CA ALA A 2 -15.69 5.60 27.03
C ALA A 2 -16.06 6.81 26.18
N ASP A 3 -15.48 7.96 26.48
CA ASP A 3 -15.73 9.15 25.70
C ASP A 3 -15.20 8.96 24.27
N PHE A 4 -15.98 9.43 23.33
CA PHE A 4 -15.63 9.42 21.93
C PHE A 4 -14.56 10.49 21.67
N ASP A 5 -13.36 10.04 21.34
CA ASP A 5 -12.25 10.95 21.07
C ASP A 5 -12.10 11.18 19.56
N ILE A 6 -12.59 12.32 19.10
CA ILE A 6 -12.58 12.68 17.68
C ILE A 6 -11.15 12.82 17.13
N THR A 7 -10.17 13.06 17.99
CA THR A 7 -8.78 13.20 17.55
C THR A 7 -8.18 11.87 17.08
N LYS A 8 -8.81 10.76 17.44
CA LYS A 8 -8.39 9.42 17.00
C LYS A 8 -8.93 9.01 15.65
N PHE A 9 -9.82 9.81 15.07
CA PHE A 9 -10.37 9.54 13.75
C PHE A 9 -9.48 10.10 12.66
N THR A 10 -9.22 9.29 11.66
CA THR A 10 -8.43 9.64 10.48
C THR A 10 -9.35 9.93 9.31
N ASP A 11 -10.00 11.09 9.33
CA ASP A 11 -10.85 11.55 8.24
C ASP A 11 -10.16 12.56 7.32
N LYS A 12 -8.86 12.76 7.52
CA LYS A 12 -8.10 13.81 6.85
C LYS A 12 -7.44 13.28 5.57
N PRO A 13 -7.29 14.14 4.56
CA PRO A 13 -6.52 13.75 3.38
C PRO A 13 -5.08 13.47 3.75
N CYS A 14 -4.44 12.59 2.99
CA CYS A 14 -3.06 12.22 3.20
C CYS A 14 -2.16 12.84 2.14
N SER A 15 -0.96 13.23 2.58
CA SER A 15 0.17 13.49 1.68
C SER A 15 0.94 12.19 1.52
N VAL A 16 1.23 11.79 0.30
CA VAL A 16 1.84 10.50 -0.01
C VAL A 16 3.22 10.70 -0.58
N THR A 17 4.20 9.99 0.00
CA THR A 17 5.58 9.95 -0.49
C THR A 17 5.96 8.50 -0.77
N PHE A 18 6.39 8.21 -1.99
CA PHE A 18 6.87 6.90 -2.39
C PHE A 18 8.29 7.03 -2.93
N ASP A 19 9.22 6.25 -2.38
CA ASP A 19 10.66 6.28 -2.73
C ASP A 19 11.22 7.71 -2.68
N ALA A 20 10.91 8.42 -1.60
CA ALA A 20 11.29 9.83 -1.39
C ALA A 20 10.70 10.82 -2.42
N THR A 21 9.81 10.38 -3.29
CA THR A 21 9.11 11.25 -4.25
C THR A 21 7.74 11.62 -3.72
N LEU A 22 7.49 12.90 -3.55
CA LEU A 22 6.20 13.40 -3.10
C LEU A 22 5.17 13.29 -4.23
N LEU A 23 4.12 12.48 -4.01
CA LEU A 23 3.01 12.32 -4.96
C LEU A 23 1.91 13.37 -4.79
N GLY A 24 2.01 14.17 -3.74
CA GLY A 24 0.99 15.16 -3.41
C GLY A 24 -0.13 14.60 -2.55
N GLY A 25 -1.23 15.33 -2.50
CA GLY A 25 -2.41 14.93 -1.75
C GLY A 25 -3.26 13.92 -2.51
N THR A 26 -3.99 13.11 -1.77
CA THR A 26 -4.93 12.15 -2.34
C THR A 26 -6.25 12.81 -2.71
N ASP A 27 -6.88 12.29 -3.76
CA ASP A 27 -8.24 12.66 -4.17
C ASP A 27 -9.19 11.56 -3.69
N GLY A 28 -9.83 11.81 -2.56
CA GLY A 28 -10.71 10.83 -1.92
C GLY A 28 -9.98 9.94 -0.91
N PRO A 29 -10.61 8.83 -0.51
CA PRO A 29 -10.06 7.98 0.54
C PRO A 29 -8.86 7.17 0.08
N VAL A 30 -7.94 6.92 1.02
CA VAL A 30 -6.88 5.93 0.88
C VAL A 30 -7.37 4.64 1.51
N LYS A 31 -7.35 3.56 0.75
CA LYS A 31 -7.76 2.24 1.23
C LYS A 31 -6.53 1.42 1.58
N ILE A 32 -6.46 0.97 2.82
CA ILE A 32 -5.42 0.08 3.31
C ILE A 32 -6.08 -1.25 3.64
N GLN A 33 -5.60 -2.32 3.03
CA GLN A 33 -6.17 -3.65 3.19
C GLN A 33 -5.07 -4.65 3.54
N ARG A 34 -5.33 -5.45 4.57
CA ARG A 34 -4.48 -6.59 4.92
C ARG A 34 -5.18 -7.88 4.54
N GLU A 35 -4.44 -8.78 3.91
CA GLU A 35 -4.88 -10.13 3.63
C GLU A 35 -3.86 -11.13 4.16
N ASP A 36 -4.35 -12.16 4.84
CA ASP A 36 -3.53 -13.24 5.37
C ASP A 36 -3.83 -14.52 4.61
N LYS A 37 -2.78 -15.19 4.16
CA LYS A 37 -2.88 -16.54 3.64
C LYS A 37 -2.62 -17.50 4.80
N THR A 38 -3.57 -18.38 5.06
CA THR A 38 -3.49 -19.33 6.16
C THR A 38 -3.43 -20.76 5.66
N VAL A 39 -2.86 -21.63 6.48
CA VAL A 39 -2.82 -23.08 6.24
C VAL A 39 -3.39 -23.77 7.46
N GLU A 40 -4.35 -24.65 7.24
CA GLU A 40 -4.95 -25.46 8.28
C GLU A 40 -4.04 -26.64 8.62
N VAL A 41 -3.87 -26.89 9.92
CA VAL A 41 -3.15 -28.05 10.44
C VAL A 41 -4.20 -29.03 10.97
N THR A 42 -4.25 -30.20 10.37
CA THR A 42 -5.15 -31.29 10.76
C THR A 42 -4.34 -32.54 11.08
N CYS A 43 -4.92 -33.46 11.83
CA CYS A 43 -4.32 -34.77 12.00
C CYS A 43 -5.41 -35.86 12.06
N ASN A 44 -5.01 -37.12 11.82
CA ASN A 44 -5.93 -38.25 11.79
C ASN A 44 -6.58 -38.51 13.16
N GLN A 45 -5.85 -38.23 14.24
CA GLN A 45 -6.37 -38.39 15.61
C GLN A 45 -7.50 -37.39 15.93
N ALA A 46 -7.52 -36.26 15.25
CA ALA A 46 -8.59 -35.27 15.38
C ALA A 46 -9.76 -35.55 14.39
N GLN A 47 -9.75 -36.70 13.73
CA GLN A 47 -10.79 -37.13 12.78
C GLN A 47 -11.02 -36.08 11.65
N GLY A 48 -9.93 -35.46 11.17
CA GLY A 48 -9.99 -34.45 10.12
C GLY A 48 -10.40 -33.06 10.58
N ASN A 49 -10.62 -32.84 11.88
CA ASN A 49 -10.88 -31.52 12.42
C ASN A 49 -9.62 -30.66 12.39
N THR A 50 -9.79 -29.37 12.11
CA THR A 50 -8.70 -28.40 12.15
C THR A 50 -8.18 -28.23 13.57
N LEU A 51 -6.89 -28.51 13.79
CA LEU A 51 -6.22 -28.31 15.08
C LEU A 51 -5.71 -26.89 15.22
N ALA A 52 -5.24 -26.30 14.14
CA ALA A 52 -4.70 -24.95 14.13
C ALA A 52 -4.80 -24.36 12.72
N GLU A 53 -4.86 -23.06 12.66
CA GLU A 53 -4.78 -22.33 11.41
C GLU A 53 -3.59 -21.36 11.52
N LYS A 54 -2.60 -21.52 10.66
CA LYS A 54 -1.35 -20.75 10.73
C LYS A 54 -1.26 -19.78 9.57
N ILE A 55 -0.86 -18.56 9.87
CA ILE A 55 -0.59 -17.53 8.85
C ILE A 55 0.75 -17.85 8.19
N VAL A 56 0.76 -17.97 6.86
CA VAL A 56 1.98 -18.26 6.07
C VAL A 56 2.41 -17.09 5.21
N GLU A 57 1.52 -16.16 4.93
CA GLU A 57 1.82 -14.96 4.15
C GLU A 57 0.90 -13.83 4.57
N ILE A 58 1.47 -12.63 4.67
CA ILE A 58 0.73 -11.40 4.93
C ILE A 58 0.92 -10.48 3.73
N THR A 59 -0.16 -10.02 3.15
CA THR A 59 -0.16 -9.06 2.04
C THR A 59 -0.88 -7.80 2.46
N VAL A 60 -0.24 -6.65 2.29
CA VAL A 60 -0.86 -5.34 2.52
C VAL A 60 -0.97 -4.63 1.19
N THR A 61 -2.16 -4.15 0.89
CA THR A 61 -2.46 -3.41 -0.33
C THR A 61 -2.93 -2.01 0.04
N VAL A 62 -2.31 -1.00 -0.55
CA VAL A 62 -2.70 0.40 -0.40
C VAL A 62 -3.16 0.92 -1.75
N THR A 63 -4.36 1.42 -1.81
CA THR A 63 -4.95 2.00 -3.03
C THR A 63 -5.29 3.45 -2.76
N ALA A 64 -4.83 4.34 -3.61
CA ALA A 64 -5.08 5.77 -3.52
C ALA A 64 -5.19 6.40 -4.90
N LYS A 65 -5.99 7.45 -4.98
CA LYS A 65 -6.17 8.22 -6.21
C LYS A 65 -5.47 9.56 -6.06
N PHE A 66 -4.71 9.94 -7.08
CA PHE A 66 -3.91 11.17 -7.08
C PHE A 66 -4.32 12.08 -8.21
N LYS A 67 -4.30 13.39 -7.94
CA LYS A 67 -4.60 14.42 -8.96
C LYS A 67 -3.39 14.75 -9.82
N GLU A 68 -2.19 14.58 -9.30
CA GLU A 68 -0.95 14.85 -10.03
C GLU A 68 -0.56 13.69 -10.95
N ILE A 69 -1.24 13.60 -12.08
CA ILE A 69 -1.09 12.49 -13.03
C ILE A 69 0.34 12.42 -13.58
N SER A 70 0.97 13.56 -13.86
CA SER A 70 2.33 13.58 -14.41
C SER A 70 3.36 12.94 -13.48
N THR A 71 3.29 13.25 -12.17
CA THR A 71 4.19 12.66 -11.16
C THR A 71 3.93 11.16 -11.02
N ALA A 72 2.66 10.77 -10.98
CA ALA A 72 2.29 9.36 -10.88
C ALA A 72 2.75 8.55 -12.07
N LEU A 73 2.58 9.06 -13.29
CA LEU A 73 3.05 8.40 -14.51
C LEU A 73 4.58 8.33 -14.56
N GLY A 74 5.28 9.33 -14.02
CA GLY A 74 6.73 9.28 -13.90
C GLY A 74 7.22 8.15 -13.00
N LEU A 75 6.51 7.84 -11.93
CA LEU A 75 6.82 6.70 -11.07
C LEU A 75 6.49 5.37 -11.73
N LEU A 76 5.36 5.28 -12.45
CA LEU A 76 4.92 4.05 -13.10
C LEU A 76 5.78 3.70 -14.33
N LEU A 77 6.07 4.70 -15.16
CA LEU A 77 6.60 4.50 -16.50
C LEU A 77 8.03 5.04 -16.68
N GLY A 78 8.61 5.58 -15.60
CA GLY A 78 9.94 6.20 -15.66
C GLY A 78 9.91 7.64 -16.16
N THR A 79 11.08 8.26 -16.23
CA THR A 79 11.23 9.69 -16.57
C THR A 79 10.68 10.02 -17.96
N ALA A 80 10.84 9.13 -18.92
CA ALA A 80 10.34 9.31 -20.28
C ALA A 80 8.82 9.09 -20.40
N LYS A 81 8.18 8.51 -19.39
CA LYS A 81 6.74 8.21 -19.34
C LYS A 81 6.27 7.40 -20.56
N THR A 82 7.02 6.33 -20.87
CA THR A 82 6.75 5.47 -22.00
C THR A 82 6.46 4.05 -21.58
N ILE A 83 5.64 3.35 -22.34
CA ILE A 83 5.41 1.92 -22.18
C ILE A 83 6.16 1.20 -23.29
N THR A 84 7.09 0.32 -22.93
CA THR A 84 7.94 -0.39 -23.91
C THR A 84 7.87 -1.88 -23.67
N GLY A 85 8.26 -2.65 -24.68
CA GLY A 85 8.36 -4.12 -24.56
C GLY A 85 9.45 -4.61 -23.61
N ALA A 86 10.36 -3.72 -23.18
CA ALA A 86 11.39 -4.07 -22.23
C ALA A 86 10.83 -4.47 -20.84
N GLU A 87 9.60 -4.07 -20.53
CA GLU A 87 8.96 -4.45 -19.28
C GLU A 87 8.46 -5.90 -19.25
N ILE A 88 8.33 -6.53 -20.43
CA ILE A 88 7.87 -7.91 -20.51
C ILE A 88 8.93 -8.84 -19.94
N GLY A 89 8.52 -9.72 -19.03
CA GLY A 89 9.42 -10.66 -18.36
C GLY A 89 10.11 -10.11 -17.12
N THR A 90 9.92 -8.84 -16.77
CA THR A 90 10.47 -8.29 -15.54
C THR A 90 9.67 -8.74 -14.32
N ASP A 91 10.37 -8.93 -13.18
CA ASP A 91 9.74 -9.26 -11.91
C ASP A 91 9.37 -7.97 -11.18
N VAL A 92 8.07 -7.66 -11.14
CA VAL A 92 7.55 -6.46 -10.47
C VAL A 92 7.81 -6.51 -8.96
N MET A 93 7.85 -7.71 -8.37
CA MET A 93 8.08 -7.90 -6.93
C MET A 93 9.56 -8.02 -6.56
N ALA A 94 10.48 -7.81 -7.51
CA ALA A 94 11.92 -7.86 -7.23
C ALA A 94 12.32 -6.89 -6.11
N ALA A 95 13.37 -7.25 -5.37
CA ALA A 95 13.82 -6.46 -4.22
C ALA A 95 14.15 -5.00 -4.56
N GLU A 96 14.65 -4.75 -5.77
CA GLU A 96 14.96 -3.41 -6.26
C GLU A 96 13.73 -2.51 -6.44
N ASN A 97 12.54 -3.10 -6.58
CA ASN A 97 11.28 -2.38 -6.72
C ASN A 97 10.59 -2.12 -5.38
N ARG A 98 11.13 -2.68 -4.29
CA ARG A 98 10.57 -2.52 -2.95
C ARG A 98 11.06 -1.23 -2.33
N LYS A 99 10.17 -0.27 -2.19
CA LYS A 99 10.49 1.07 -1.71
C LYS A 99 9.62 1.42 -0.51
N SER A 100 9.99 2.48 0.20
CA SER A 100 9.17 2.96 1.31
C SER A 100 8.01 3.82 0.81
N LEU A 101 6.85 3.62 1.43
CA LEU A 101 5.65 4.41 1.20
C LEU A 101 5.26 5.07 2.51
N VAL A 102 5.12 6.39 2.50
CA VAL A 102 4.75 7.16 3.69
C VAL A 102 3.47 7.93 3.41
N LEU A 103 2.47 7.73 4.26
CA LEU A 103 1.21 8.46 4.23
C LEU A 103 1.16 9.35 5.47
N SER A 104 1.19 10.67 5.25
CA SER A 104 1.09 11.65 6.34
C SER A 104 -0.26 12.36 6.27
N GLU A 105 -0.99 12.40 7.39
CA GLU A 105 -2.24 13.15 7.44
C GLU A 105 -1.98 14.65 7.35
N ILE A 106 -2.65 15.31 6.41
CA ILE A 106 -2.59 16.76 6.27
C ILE A 106 -3.41 17.39 7.39
N GLY A 107 -2.74 18.15 8.27
CA GLY A 107 -3.39 18.75 9.44
C GLY A 107 -3.69 17.77 10.56
N GLY A 108 -3.17 16.54 10.49
CA GLY A 108 -3.24 15.53 11.54
C GLY A 108 -1.87 15.19 12.08
N THR A 109 -1.82 14.20 12.97
CA THR A 109 -0.58 13.75 13.63
C THR A 109 -0.17 12.35 13.25
N ASN A 110 -1.03 11.58 12.58
CA ASN A 110 -0.75 10.20 12.24
C ASN A 110 0.08 10.08 10.97
N VAL A 111 1.10 9.23 11.03
CA VAL A 111 1.96 8.91 9.89
C VAL A 111 1.97 7.40 9.71
N HIS A 112 1.56 6.95 8.53
CA HIS A 112 1.57 5.55 8.16
C HIS A 112 2.81 5.27 7.33
N THR A 113 3.69 4.40 7.83
CA THR A 113 4.94 4.04 7.15
C THR A 113 4.88 2.59 6.70
N PHE A 114 5.06 2.37 5.42
CA PHE A 114 5.12 1.04 4.81
C PHE A 114 6.53 0.82 4.29
N THR A 115 7.12 -0.31 4.64
CA THR A 115 8.48 -0.69 4.23
C THR A 115 8.40 -1.83 3.22
N GLY A 116 9.11 -1.70 2.10
CA GLY A 116 9.15 -2.76 1.11
C GLY A 116 7.89 -2.87 0.24
N MET A 117 7.27 -1.74 -0.06
CA MET A 117 6.12 -1.69 -0.95
C MET A 117 6.54 -1.60 -2.41
N VAL A 118 5.77 -2.25 -3.27
CA VAL A 118 5.95 -2.25 -4.71
C VAL A 118 4.76 -1.53 -5.35
N LEU A 119 5.06 -0.58 -6.23
CA LEU A 119 4.04 0.08 -7.03
C LEU A 119 3.64 -0.84 -8.18
N LYS A 120 2.37 -1.22 -8.23
CA LYS A 120 1.83 -2.05 -9.30
C LYS A 120 1.76 -1.27 -10.60
N LYS A 121 2.11 -1.90 -11.71
CA LYS A 121 2.14 -1.28 -13.04
C LYS A 121 0.79 -0.98 -13.65
N PRO A 122 -0.28 -1.79 -13.48
CA PRO A 122 -1.57 -1.45 -14.05
C PRO A 122 -2.11 -0.14 -13.51
N PHE A 123 -2.61 0.69 -14.39
CA PHE A 123 -3.20 1.97 -14.04
C PHE A 123 -4.36 2.28 -14.98
N GLU A 124 -5.24 3.15 -14.51
CA GLU A 124 -6.38 3.63 -15.30
C GLU A 124 -6.63 5.10 -14.95
N TYR A 125 -6.83 5.91 -15.96
CA TYR A 125 -7.34 7.27 -15.78
C TYR A 125 -8.13 7.69 -17.01
N GLU A 126 -9.08 8.59 -16.80
CA GLU A 126 -9.92 9.11 -17.87
C GLU A 126 -9.47 10.49 -18.30
N ILE A 127 -9.59 10.77 -19.59
CA ILE A 127 -9.39 12.10 -20.15
C ILE A 127 -10.75 12.63 -20.55
N ASP A 128 -11.23 13.61 -19.79
CA ASP A 128 -12.52 14.26 -20.04
C ASP A 128 -12.32 15.75 -19.83
N GLY A 129 -12.61 16.56 -20.81
CA GLY A 129 -12.38 18.01 -20.77
C GLY A 129 -13.27 18.79 -19.79
N THR A 130 -14.20 18.13 -19.11
CA THR A 130 -15.20 18.78 -18.28
C THR A 130 -15.09 18.51 -16.79
N ALA A 131 -14.25 17.55 -16.37
CA ALA A 131 -14.11 17.16 -14.98
C ALA A 131 -12.66 17.02 -14.55
N GLU A 132 -12.39 17.20 -13.26
CA GLU A 132 -11.08 16.91 -12.69
C GLU A 132 -10.83 15.39 -12.73
N HIS A 133 -9.62 15.01 -13.08
CA HIS A 133 -9.21 13.62 -13.19
C HIS A 133 -8.16 13.28 -12.17
N GLY A 134 -8.18 12.03 -11.77
CA GLY A 134 -7.14 11.45 -10.95
C GLY A 134 -6.70 10.11 -11.53
N ILE A 135 -5.52 9.68 -11.15
CA ILE A 135 -5.01 8.36 -11.45
C ILE A 135 -4.97 7.54 -10.17
N GLU A 136 -5.49 6.31 -10.23
CA GLU A 136 -5.45 5.39 -9.10
C GLU A 136 -4.17 4.58 -9.15
N LEU A 137 -3.43 4.57 -8.02
CA LEU A 137 -2.22 3.78 -7.86
C LEU A 137 -2.45 2.73 -6.78
N THR A 138 -1.87 1.55 -7.00
CA THR A 138 -1.92 0.44 -6.06
C THR A 138 -0.51 0.04 -5.64
N PHE A 139 -0.28 0.01 -4.33
CA PHE A 139 0.98 -0.41 -3.74
C PHE A 139 0.76 -1.72 -2.99
N VAL A 140 1.67 -2.66 -3.11
CA VAL A 140 1.56 -3.98 -2.48
C VAL A 140 2.84 -4.33 -1.76
N GLY A 141 2.73 -4.79 -0.52
CA GLY A 141 3.84 -5.32 0.26
C GLY A 141 3.50 -6.71 0.79
N ARG A 142 4.51 -7.57 0.93
CA ARG A 142 4.34 -8.95 1.39
C ARG A 142 5.38 -9.34 2.42
N LEU A 143 4.92 -10.07 3.42
CA LEU A 143 5.75 -10.85 4.33
C LEU A 143 5.41 -12.33 4.16
N ASN A 144 6.40 -13.18 4.08
CA ASN A 144 6.21 -14.61 3.90
C ASN A 144 7.11 -15.40 4.88
N ASN A 145 7.16 -16.71 4.72
CA ASN A 145 7.95 -17.58 5.57
C ASN A 145 9.47 -17.36 5.52
N GLN A 146 9.96 -16.60 4.55
CA GLN A 146 11.37 -16.21 4.44
C GLN A 146 11.66 -14.88 5.13
N SER A 147 10.63 -14.15 5.56
CA SER A 147 10.79 -12.90 6.30
C SER A 147 11.19 -13.18 7.74
N ALA A 148 12.08 -12.35 8.29
CA ALA A 148 12.44 -12.45 9.70
C ALA A 148 11.27 -12.02 10.59
N ALA A 149 11.19 -12.57 11.81
CA ALA A 149 10.11 -12.24 12.73
C ALA A 149 10.06 -10.75 13.12
N GLY A 150 11.22 -10.07 13.07
CA GLY A 150 11.31 -8.64 13.35
C GLY A 150 11.09 -7.73 12.16
N ASP A 151 10.81 -8.26 10.97
CA ASP A 151 10.58 -7.44 9.79
C ASP A 151 9.27 -6.67 9.93
N VAL A 152 9.35 -5.37 9.70
CA VAL A 152 8.20 -4.46 9.81
C VAL A 152 7.75 -4.06 8.42
N LEU A 153 6.52 -4.43 8.06
CA LEU A 153 5.90 -4.02 6.80
C LEU A 153 5.14 -2.70 6.95
N TYR A 154 4.47 -2.54 8.08
CA TYR A 154 3.63 -1.36 8.35
C TYR A 154 3.82 -0.90 9.79
N ALA A 155 3.91 0.40 9.98
CA ALA A 155 3.91 1.01 11.30
C ALA A 155 3.10 2.31 11.28
N LEU A 156 2.26 2.48 12.29
CA LEU A 156 1.57 3.74 12.54
C LEU A 156 2.31 4.49 13.63
N THR A 157 2.73 5.70 13.33
CA THR A 157 3.32 6.60 14.31
C THR A 157 2.46 7.85 14.44
N SER A 158 2.41 8.39 15.65
CA SER A 158 1.69 9.62 15.93
C SER A 158 2.68 10.62 16.51
N THR A 159 2.82 11.77 15.86
CA THR A 159 3.60 12.85 16.44
C THR A 159 2.74 13.51 17.51
N ALA A 160 3.21 13.49 18.77
CA ALA A 160 2.55 14.21 19.85
C ALA A 160 2.55 15.70 19.50
N GLY A 161 1.37 16.22 19.28
CA GLY A 161 1.14 17.66 19.06
C GLY A 161 1.33 18.43 20.34
#